data_6e4073b5b3aaf0d2b2f77dd545e6b99c
#
_entry.id   6e4073b5b3aaf0d2b2f77dd545e6b99c
#
_cell.length_a   1.000
_cell.length_b   1.000
_cell.length_c   1.000
_cell.angle_alpha   90.00
_cell.angle_beta   90.00
_cell.angle_gamma   90.00
#
_symmetry.space_group_name_H-M   'P 1'
#
loop_
_entity.id
_entity.type
_entity.pdbx_description
1 polymer ?
#
loop_
_entity_poly.entity_id
_entity_poly.type
_entity_poly.pdbx_seq_one_letter_code
_entity_poly.pdbx_strand_id
1 'polypeptide(L)'
;MNDAYPQLKALGERNHHMASKATSDVLERFVRYCEVPSQSDPRTATAVPSAPAQVDMARVVASDLRDLGAKNVTLDEHAYVTAHWPASAGAEKCPTLAFCCHLDTAWQTYGSPVHPQVKRYEGGRMVLGCGRDGAEVALDPASNPELKDLVGEDLVTTDGTSLLGGDDKAAVAMVVSLLARLAENPSIPHPALALAFVPDEEIGHGAALLDLDALGAAYGYTIDAGPLGEFCYETFNAAEAVIRANGRSVHTGTAKNVMVNASEALLRVHQLIPAEDRPEFTQDREGFFYLERIEGDCEDARADYIIRDHDRTRFEARKALLRSAVAQVNAEYALRPSARDGQPVLSIDISDQYRNMAEVIARPENAHLIESARRAYAACGVTMRAVPMRGGTDGAQLSFRGLPCPNLSACYHNAHGVTEFVPVRELETMVDVLQALVGIYAEGYQVER
;
A
#
# COMPACT_ATOMS: atom_id res chain seq x y z
N MET A 1 -17.14 31.23 1.53
CA MET A 1 -17.09 30.14 2.52
C MET A 1 -15.61 29.90 2.87
N ASN A 2 -14.96 30.90 3.48
CA ASN A 2 -13.50 30.89 3.71
C ASN A 2 -13.11 30.86 5.19
N ASP A 3 -13.99 30.40 6.08
CA ASP A 3 -13.76 30.50 7.54
C ASP A 3 -13.84 29.17 8.31
N ALA A 4 -13.72 28.01 7.63
CA ALA A 4 -13.91 26.72 8.29
C ALA A 4 -12.65 26.18 9.03
N TYR A 5 -11.45 26.70 8.76
CA TYR A 5 -10.21 26.20 9.38
C TYR A 5 -9.22 27.31 9.75
N PRO A 6 -9.54 28.20 10.70
CA PRO A 6 -8.57 29.17 11.22
C PRO A 6 -7.39 28.52 11.96
N GLN A 7 -7.56 27.28 12.43
CA GLN A 7 -6.51 26.53 13.14
C GLN A 7 -5.39 26.02 12.23
N LEU A 8 -5.68 25.69 10.96
CA LEU A 8 -4.67 25.22 10.01
C LEU A 8 -3.70 26.35 9.59
N LYS A 9 -4.19 27.59 9.51
CA LYS A 9 -3.36 28.75 9.22
C LYS A 9 -2.43 29.13 10.39
N ALA A 10 -2.89 28.91 11.62
CA ALA A 10 -2.12 29.20 12.85
C ALA A 10 -1.08 28.13 13.18
N LEU A 11 -1.19 26.91 12.64
CA LEU A 11 -0.21 25.83 12.80
C LEU A 11 1.02 26.04 11.90
N GLY A 12 0.84 26.54 10.67
CA GLY A 12 1.93 26.92 9.78
C GLY A 12 2.83 28.03 10.36
N GLU A 13 2.27 28.92 11.18
CA GLU A 13 3.01 30.03 11.78
C GLU A 13 3.80 29.66 13.06
N ARG A 14 3.51 28.52 13.70
CA ARG A 14 4.19 28.10 14.95
C ARG A 14 5.49 27.33 14.76
N ASN A 15 5.72 26.70 13.60
CA ASN A 15 6.94 25.95 13.31
C ASN A 15 8.07 26.78 12.67
N HIS A 16 7.93 28.11 12.58
CA HIS A 16 8.93 29.01 12.00
C HIS A 16 10.18 29.28 12.86
N HIS A 17 10.48 28.43 13.83
CA HIS A 17 11.63 28.67 14.72
C HIS A 17 12.73 27.60 14.66
N MET A 18 13.07 27.09 13.48
CA MET A 18 14.35 26.39 13.32
C MET A 18 14.87 26.48 11.87
N ALA A 19 16.04 27.10 11.76
CA ALA A 19 17.00 27.02 10.66
C ALA A 19 16.74 27.74 9.33
N SER A 20 17.66 28.56 8.96
CA SER A 20 17.84 29.38 7.77
C SER A 20 18.15 28.53 6.51
N LYS A 21 17.20 27.73 6.03
CA LYS A 21 17.05 27.33 4.64
C LYS A 21 15.58 27.47 4.30
N ALA A 22 15.26 28.04 3.15
CA ALA A 22 13.87 28.05 2.67
C ALA A 22 13.39 26.60 2.65
N THR A 23 12.34 26.31 3.40
CA THR A 23 11.69 24.98 3.42
C THR A 23 11.23 24.67 2.00
N SER A 24 11.46 23.46 1.51
CA SER A 24 11.02 23.11 0.16
C SER A 24 9.50 22.92 0.11
N ASP A 25 8.87 23.26 -1.02
CA ASP A 25 7.42 23.15 -1.20
C ASP A 25 6.90 21.74 -0.86
N VAL A 26 7.62 20.69 -1.27
CA VAL A 26 7.22 19.31 -0.99
C VAL A 26 7.25 18.99 0.51
N LEU A 27 8.22 19.49 1.25
CA LEU A 27 8.31 19.29 2.69
C LEU A 27 7.15 19.99 3.41
N GLU A 28 6.85 21.24 3.05
CA GLU A 28 5.73 21.99 3.65
C GLU A 28 4.39 21.29 3.42
N ARG A 29 4.14 20.82 2.20
CA ARG A 29 2.93 20.04 1.86
C ARG A 29 2.87 18.75 2.64
N PHE A 30 3.98 17.99 2.65
CA PHE A 30 4.03 16.70 3.33
C PHE A 30 3.72 16.83 4.81
N VAL A 31 4.39 17.73 5.53
CA VAL A 31 4.13 17.98 6.96
C VAL A 31 2.67 18.36 7.19
N ARG A 32 2.11 19.27 6.38
CA ARG A 32 0.70 19.67 6.46
C ARG A 32 -0.27 18.51 6.22
N TYR A 33 0.02 17.63 5.25
CA TYR A 33 -0.84 16.48 4.96
C TYR A 33 -0.77 15.44 6.09
N CYS A 34 0.39 15.22 6.69
CA CYS A 34 0.51 14.32 7.85
C CYS A 34 -0.39 14.74 9.02
N GLU A 35 -0.57 16.05 9.24
CA GLU A 35 -1.43 16.58 10.31
C GLU A 35 -2.94 16.34 10.07
N VAL A 36 -3.35 16.02 8.84
CA VAL A 36 -4.75 15.74 8.49
C VAL A 36 -5.06 14.26 8.76
N PRO A 37 -5.98 13.93 9.67
CA PRO A 37 -6.37 12.55 9.92
C PRO A 37 -7.00 11.91 8.67
N SER A 38 -6.60 10.67 8.36
CA SER A 38 -7.19 9.94 7.21
C SER A 38 -7.10 8.41 7.36
N GLN A 39 -6.98 7.90 8.57
CA GLN A 39 -6.84 6.46 8.82
C GLN A 39 -8.05 5.68 8.31
N SER A 40 -7.83 4.57 7.60
CA SER A 40 -8.86 3.61 7.20
C SER A 40 -9.33 2.75 8.37
N ASP A 41 -10.52 2.13 8.26
CA ASP A 41 -11.08 1.25 9.30
C ASP A 41 -11.64 -0.05 8.68
N PRO A 42 -10.93 -1.19 8.82
CA PRO A 42 -11.39 -2.47 8.24
C PRO A 42 -12.70 -2.98 8.86
N ARG A 43 -13.12 -2.46 10.02
CA ARG A 43 -14.40 -2.86 10.66
C ARG A 43 -15.60 -2.27 9.95
N THR A 44 -15.42 -1.22 9.17
CA THR A 44 -16.45 -0.53 8.39
C THR A 44 -16.19 -0.62 6.87
N ALA A 45 -15.40 -1.60 6.44
CA ALA A 45 -15.00 -1.82 5.05
C ALA A 45 -16.16 -2.09 4.06
N THR A 46 -17.41 -2.15 4.52
CA THR A 46 -18.61 -2.21 3.66
C THR A 46 -19.00 -0.85 3.09
N ALA A 47 -18.42 0.24 3.59
CA ALA A 47 -18.58 1.60 3.11
C ALA A 47 -17.26 2.10 2.51
N VAL A 48 -17.33 2.96 1.50
CA VAL A 48 -16.18 3.67 0.92
C VAL A 48 -16.50 5.16 0.98
N PRO A 49 -15.68 6.00 1.65
CA PRO A 49 -14.53 5.61 2.45
C PRO A 49 -14.95 4.88 3.74
N SER A 50 -14.10 3.99 4.23
CA SER A 50 -14.33 3.25 5.47
C SER A 50 -14.35 4.15 6.72
N ALA A 51 -13.70 5.31 6.64
CA ALA A 51 -13.67 6.29 7.73
C ALA A 51 -13.91 7.72 7.21
N PRO A 52 -14.80 8.50 7.87
CA PRO A 52 -15.12 9.87 7.43
C PRO A 52 -13.94 10.83 7.37
N ALA A 53 -12.89 10.61 8.15
CA ALA A 53 -11.69 11.44 8.17
C ALA A 53 -10.96 11.49 6.81
N GLN A 54 -11.07 10.45 5.99
CA GLN A 54 -10.49 10.43 4.65
C GLN A 54 -11.10 11.51 3.73
N VAL A 55 -12.39 11.86 3.95
CA VAL A 55 -13.05 12.95 3.20
C VAL A 55 -12.39 14.30 3.48
N ASP A 56 -11.88 14.52 4.70
CA ASP A 56 -11.20 15.76 5.04
C ASP A 56 -9.84 15.86 4.33
N MET A 57 -9.09 14.77 4.26
CA MET A 57 -7.87 14.71 3.46
C MET A 57 -8.16 14.92 1.96
N ALA A 58 -9.18 14.28 1.43
CA ALA A 58 -9.63 14.45 0.05
C ALA A 58 -10.00 15.92 -0.27
N ARG A 59 -10.67 16.61 0.66
CA ARG A 59 -11.00 18.04 0.51
C ARG A 59 -9.76 18.93 0.46
N VAL A 60 -8.76 18.64 1.31
CA VAL A 60 -7.49 19.38 1.31
C VAL A 60 -6.79 19.24 -0.03
N VAL A 61 -6.65 18.00 -0.54
CA VAL A 61 -6.02 17.72 -1.83
C VAL A 61 -6.79 18.38 -2.98
N ALA A 62 -8.12 18.24 -3.00
CA ALA A 62 -8.96 18.87 -4.03
C ALA A 62 -8.86 20.41 -4.01
N SER A 63 -8.67 21.03 -2.84
CA SER A 63 -8.43 22.48 -2.75
C SER A 63 -7.10 22.85 -3.36
N ASP A 64 -6.03 22.17 -2.96
CA ASP A 64 -4.68 22.43 -3.48
C ASP A 64 -4.61 22.31 -5.01
N LEU A 65 -5.24 21.27 -5.57
CA LEU A 65 -5.32 21.07 -7.02
C LEU A 65 -6.04 22.22 -7.74
N ARG A 66 -7.14 22.75 -7.16
CA ARG A 66 -7.87 23.91 -7.71
C ARG A 66 -7.04 25.17 -7.64
N ASP A 67 -6.36 25.40 -6.52
CA ASP A 67 -5.51 26.57 -6.30
C ASP A 67 -4.33 26.62 -7.29
N LEU A 68 -3.78 25.45 -7.64
CA LEU A 68 -2.76 25.31 -8.66
C LEU A 68 -3.30 25.45 -10.09
N GLY A 69 -4.61 25.42 -10.31
CA GLY A 69 -5.22 25.56 -11.62
C GLY A 69 -5.45 24.26 -12.39
N ALA A 70 -5.40 23.09 -11.73
CA ALA A 70 -5.79 21.81 -12.32
C ALA A 70 -7.23 21.87 -12.88
N LYS A 71 -7.48 21.09 -13.92
CA LYS A 71 -8.78 21.08 -14.60
C LYS A 71 -9.61 19.90 -14.12
N ASN A 72 -10.94 20.06 -14.23
CA ASN A 72 -11.91 19.00 -13.92
C ASN A 72 -11.68 18.36 -12.53
N VAL A 73 -11.33 19.19 -11.52
CA VAL A 73 -11.14 18.70 -10.16
C VAL A 73 -12.46 18.25 -9.57
N THR A 74 -12.63 16.96 -9.38
CA THR A 74 -13.81 16.35 -8.75
C THR A 74 -13.45 15.82 -7.35
N LEU A 75 -14.43 15.72 -6.51
CA LEU A 75 -14.43 14.96 -5.25
C LEU A 75 -15.82 14.34 -5.16
N ASP A 76 -15.87 13.02 -5.22
CA ASP A 76 -17.14 12.30 -5.21
C ASP A 76 -17.59 11.90 -3.78
N GLU A 77 -18.73 11.20 -3.69
CA GLU A 77 -19.29 10.72 -2.43
C GLU A 77 -18.45 9.65 -1.74
N HIS A 78 -17.54 9.00 -2.48
CA HIS A 78 -16.63 7.97 -1.99
C HIS A 78 -15.24 8.51 -1.63
N ALA A 79 -15.05 9.84 -1.62
CA ALA A 79 -13.78 10.52 -1.36
C ALA A 79 -12.71 10.33 -2.44
N TYR A 80 -13.04 9.86 -3.64
CA TYR A 80 -12.11 9.90 -4.75
C TYR A 80 -11.93 11.33 -5.23
N VAL A 81 -10.68 11.76 -5.33
CA VAL A 81 -10.32 13.04 -5.96
C VAL A 81 -9.69 12.75 -7.30
N THR A 82 -10.28 13.27 -8.37
CA THR A 82 -9.67 13.21 -9.71
C THR A 82 -9.45 14.59 -10.27
N ALA A 83 -8.42 14.75 -11.10
CA ALA A 83 -8.14 16.00 -11.79
C ALA A 83 -7.33 15.74 -13.06
N HIS A 84 -7.28 16.76 -13.93
CA HIS A 84 -6.48 16.74 -15.14
C HIS A 84 -5.52 17.94 -15.21
N TRP A 85 -4.34 17.71 -15.76
CA TRP A 85 -3.37 18.75 -16.07
C TRP A 85 -3.12 18.75 -17.59
N PRO A 86 -3.34 19.88 -18.30
CA PRO A 86 -3.17 19.94 -19.76
C PRO A 86 -1.72 19.64 -20.15
N ALA A 87 -1.52 19.08 -21.34
CA ALA A 87 -0.17 18.88 -21.88
C ALA A 87 0.54 20.21 -22.12
N SER A 88 1.87 20.21 -22.00
CA SER A 88 2.70 21.32 -22.47
C SER A 88 2.64 21.45 -23.99
N ALA A 89 2.99 22.66 -24.51
CA ALA A 89 3.02 22.92 -25.95
C ALA A 89 3.95 21.92 -26.68
N GLY A 90 3.37 21.25 -27.68
CA GLY A 90 4.08 20.24 -28.49
C GLY A 90 3.90 18.79 -28.00
N ALA A 91 3.37 18.57 -26.81
CA ALA A 91 3.10 17.23 -26.24
C ALA A 91 1.60 16.84 -26.25
N GLU A 92 0.74 17.59 -26.92
CA GLU A 92 -0.73 17.39 -26.92
C GLU A 92 -1.16 16.06 -27.56
N LYS A 93 -0.28 15.45 -28.36
CA LYS A 93 -0.53 14.15 -29.03
C LYS A 93 0.00 12.96 -28.23
N CYS A 94 0.76 13.21 -27.15
CA CYS A 94 1.25 12.14 -26.31
C CYS A 94 0.08 11.54 -25.51
N PRO A 95 0.06 10.22 -25.30
CA PRO A 95 -0.96 9.60 -24.47
C PRO A 95 -0.96 10.19 -23.05
N THR A 96 -2.14 10.31 -22.45
CA THR A 96 -2.29 10.80 -21.08
C THR A 96 -1.64 9.82 -20.11
N LEU A 97 -0.82 10.35 -19.21
CA LEU A 97 -0.15 9.63 -18.14
C LEU A 97 -0.91 9.84 -16.81
N ALA A 98 -1.24 8.77 -16.09
CA ALA A 98 -1.84 8.88 -14.77
C ALA A 98 -0.81 8.83 -13.64
N PHE A 99 -1.08 9.57 -12.56
CA PHE A 99 -0.51 9.34 -11.23
C PHE A 99 -1.63 9.01 -10.26
N CYS A 100 -1.44 7.94 -9.49
CA CYS A 100 -2.38 7.50 -8.46
C CYS A 100 -1.66 7.44 -7.11
N CYS A 101 -2.26 8.03 -6.07
CA CYS A 101 -1.77 8.00 -4.70
C CYS A 101 -2.94 7.71 -3.76
N HIS A 102 -2.71 7.06 -2.63
CA HIS A 102 -3.79 6.89 -1.67
C HIS A 102 -3.80 7.98 -0.58
N LEU A 103 -5.00 8.23 -0.05
CA LEU A 103 -5.27 9.30 0.91
C LEU A 103 -5.26 8.78 2.34
N ASP A 104 -5.58 7.51 2.51
CA ASP A 104 -5.68 6.89 3.83
C ASP A 104 -4.32 6.53 4.41
N THR A 105 -4.33 6.18 5.66
CA THR A 105 -3.17 5.65 6.39
C THR A 105 -3.54 4.36 7.08
N ALA A 106 -2.54 3.53 7.35
CA ALA A 106 -2.68 2.22 7.95
C ALA A 106 -3.44 2.25 9.28
N TRP A 107 -4.24 1.21 9.50
CA TRP A 107 -5.14 1.09 10.65
C TRP A 107 -4.51 0.38 11.85
N GLN A 108 -3.40 -0.32 11.68
CA GLN A 108 -2.77 -1.18 12.69
C GLN A 108 -2.15 -0.37 13.85
N THR A 109 -1.82 0.88 13.60
CA THR A 109 -1.21 1.80 14.57
C THR A 109 -2.04 3.07 14.69
N TYR A 110 -1.91 3.79 15.79
CA TYR A 110 -2.60 5.08 15.95
C TYR A 110 -2.21 6.07 14.86
N GLY A 111 -3.20 6.55 14.11
CA GLY A 111 -3.02 7.48 13.00
C GLY A 111 -3.43 8.93 13.30
N SER A 112 -3.82 9.27 14.55
CA SER A 112 -4.27 10.62 14.90
C SER A 112 -4.28 10.84 16.41
N PRO A 113 -3.92 12.06 16.90
CA PRO A 113 -3.28 13.13 16.13
C PRO A 113 -1.85 12.75 15.72
N VAL A 114 -1.40 13.27 14.59
CA VAL A 114 -0.01 13.13 14.13
C VAL A 114 0.73 14.43 14.44
N HIS A 115 1.93 14.31 15.01
CA HIS A 115 2.80 15.45 15.32
C HIS A 115 4.12 15.31 14.54
N PRO A 116 4.15 15.74 13.27
CA PRO A 116 5.35 15.62 12.44
C PRO A 116 6.49 16.46 13.01
N GLN A 117 7.70 15.91 12.99
CA GLN A 117 8.92 16.57 13.43
C GLN A 117 9.97 16.48 12.32
N VAL A 118 10.61 17.59 12.00
CA VAL A 118 11.78 17.58 11.12
C VAL A 118 13.02 17.61 12.00
N LYS A 119 13.79 16.53 11.95
CA LYS A 119 14.98 16.34 12.80
C LYS A 119 16.21 16.04 11.97
N ARG A 120 17.32 16.74 12.27
CA ARG A 120 18.63 16.39 11.72
C ARG A 120 19.12 15.07 12.30
N TYR A 121 19.45 14.10 11.44
CA TYR A 121 20.03 12.84 11.88
C TYR A 121 21.54 12.93 11.94
N GLU A 122 22.11 12.98 13.16
CA GLU A 122 23.53 13.12 13.40
C GLU A 122 24.27 11.76 13.55
N GLY A 123 23.56 10.66 13.31
CA GLY A 123 24.05 9.31 13.50
C GLY A 123 23.71 8.72 14.88
N GLY A 124 23.86 7.40 15.00
CA GLY A 124 23.51 6.68 16.21
C GLY A 124 22.00 6.58 16.47
N ARG A 125 21.62 6.36 17.71
CA ARG A 125 20.22 6.23 18.11
C ARG A 125 19.55 7.61 18.22
N MET A 126 18.45 7.81 17.49
CA MET A 126 17.66 9.06 17.50
C MET A 126 16.37 8.84 18.28
N VAL A 127 16.20 9.53 19.41
CA VAL A 127 14.97 9.52 20.19
C VAL A 127 13.93 10.39 19.51
N LEU A 128 12.75 9.82 19.24
CA LEU A 128 11.59 10.49 18.65
C LEU A 128 10.74 11.17 19.74
N GLY A 129 10.47 10.44 20.81
CA GLY A 129 9.65 10.87 21.94
C GLY A 129 9.27 9.68 22.83
N CYS A 130 8.09 9.76 23.44
CA CYS A 130 7.52 8.65 24.21
C CYS A 130 6.23 8.19 23.56
N GLY A 131 6.07 6.88 23.41
CA GLY A 131 4.84 6.26 22.96
C GLY A 131 3.67 6.50 23.94
N ARG A 132 2.48 6.11 23.54
CA ARG A 132 1.27 6.26 24.36
C ARG A 132 1.29 5.44 25.66
N ASP A 133 2.11 4.41 25.70
CA ASP A 133 2.39 3.58 26.88
C ASP A 133 3.47 4.19 27.79
N GLY A 134 4.05 5.33 27.42
CA GLY A 134 5.14 6.00 28.13
C GLY A 134 6.53 5.43 27.84
N ALA A 135 6.66 4.40 27.00
CA ALA A 135 7.94 3.88 26.59
C ALA A 135 8.65 4.82 25.61
N GLU A 136 9.97 4.90 25.70
CA GLU A 136 10.77 5.67 24.74
C GLU A 136 10.71 5.06 23.35
N VAL A 137 10.41 5.87 22.33
CA VAL A 137 10.42 5.50 20.92
C VAL A 137 11.65 6.12 20.26
N ALA A 138 12.40 5.31 19.52
CA ALA A 138 13.60 5.79 18.85
C ALA A 138 13.86 5.03 17.55
N LEU A 139 14.53 5.70 16.61
CA LEU A 139 15.19 5.07 15.47
C LEU A 139 16.57 4.58 15.90
N ASP A 140 16.86 3.32 15.66
CA ASP A 140 18.15 2.70 16.02
C ASP A 140 18.78 2.05 14.79
N PRO A 141 20.03 2.39 14.43
CA PRO A 141 20.73 1.77 13.29
C PRO A 141 20.90 0.25 13.39
N ALA A 142 20.73 -0.33 14.58
CA ALA A 142 20.78 -1.79 14.74
C ALA A 142 19.54 -2.47 14.15
N SER A 143 18.38 -1.81 14.21
CA SER A 143 17.12 -2.27 13.60
C SER A 143 16.80 -1.57 12.26
N ASN A 144 17.46 -0.47 11.96
CA ASN A 144 17.26 0.34 10.75
C ASN A 144 18.64 0.61 10.10
N PRO A 145 19.24 -0.38 9.43
CA PRO A 145 20.62 -0.28 8.90
C PRO A 145 20.78 0.82 7.84
N GLU A 146 19.72 1.21 7.15
CA GLU A 146 19.65 2.29 6.15
C GLU A 146 19.97 3.67 6.74
N LEU A 147 19.75 3.86 8.03
CA LEU A 147 20.09 5.12 8.72
C LEU A 147 21.59 5.49 8.59
N LYS A 148 22.45 4.51 8.31
CA LYS A 148 23.91 4.76 8.13
C LYS A 148 24.18 5.67 6.93
N ASP A 149 23.35 5.57 5.90
CA ASP A 149 23.46 6.34 4.66
C ASP A 149 22.76 7.70 4.77
N LEU A 150 22.03 7.94 5.85
CA LEU A 150 21.27 9.15 6.10
C LEU A 150 21.91 10.09 7.13
N VAL A 151 23.12 9.80 7.59
CA VAL A 151 23.83 10.68 8.53
C VAL A 151 24.07 12.05 7.90
N GLY A 152 23.63 13.11 8.59
CA GLY A 152 23.67 14.45 8.09
C GLY A 152 22.45 14.88 7.27
N GLU A 153 21.41 14.04 7.14
CA GLU A 153 20.15 14.35 6.47
C GLU A 153 19.06 14.79 7.45
N ASP A 154 18.10 15.56 6.97
CA ASP A 154 16.91 15.89 7.72
C ASP A 154 15.83 14.81 7.49
N LEU A 155 15.29 14.29 8.58
CA LEU A 155 14.25 13.26 8.56
C LEU A 155 12.93 13.84 9.08
N VAL A 156 11.82 13.57 8.39
CA VAL A 156 10.48 13.80 8.93
C VAL A 156 10.07 12.56 9.70
N THR A 157 9.72 12.72 10.97
CA THR A 157 9.31 11.65 11.90
C THR A 157 8.09 12.11 12.69
N THR A 158 7.53 11.24 13.52
CA THR A 158 6.56 11.64 14.56
C THR A 158 7.24 11.80 15.91
N ASP A 159 6.44 12.15 16.92
CA ASP A 159 6.84 12.16 18.34
C ASP A 159 6.81 10.77 19.00
N GLY A 160 6.51 9.71 18.24
CA GLY A 160 6.38 8.34 18.72
C GLY A 160 4.98 7.96 19.21
N THR A 161 4.00 8.86 19.18
CA THR A 161 2.62 8.57 19.65
C THR A 161 1.69 8.04 18.56
N SER A 162 2.07 8.20 17.28
CA SER A 162 1.32 7.78 16.10
C SER A 162 2.24 7.31 14.99
N LEU A 163 1.71 6.71 13.92
CA LEU A 163 2.41 6.65 12.63
C LEU A 163 2.58 8.06 12.05
N LEU A 164 3.43 8.21 11.05
CA LEU A 164 3.63 9.49 10.35
C LEU A 164 2.60 9.68 9.22
N GLY A 165 2.31 8.61 8.48
CA GLY A 165 1.52 8.62 7.25
C GLY A 165 2.34 9.03 6.04
N GLY A 166 3.64 8.74 6.03
CA GLY A 166 4.50 8.84 4.86
C GLY A 166 3.95 7.97 3.72
N ASP A 167 3.47 6.82 4.08
CA ASP A 167 2.61 5.92 3.32
C ASP A 167 1.15 6.40 3.45
N ASP A 168 0.53 7.09 2.47
CA ASP A 168 1.11 7.50 1.16
C ASP A 168 1.06 9.04 0.96
N LYS A 169 0.98 9.82 2.05
CA LYS A 169 0.90 11.29 1.98
C LYS A 169 2.18 11.92 1.41
N ALA A 170 3.29 11.19 1.46
CA ALA A 170 4.53 11.60 0.79
C ALA A 170 4.32 11.69 -0.72
N ALA A 171 3.71 10.67 -1.33
CA ALA A 171 3.36 10.68 -2.75
C ALA A 171 2.36 11.76 -3.10
N VAL A 172 1.32 11.96 -2.27
CA VAL A 172 0.37 13.07 -2.46
C VAL A 172 1.13 14.41 -2.52
N ALA A 173 2.06 14.64 -1.60
CA ALA A 173 2.87 15.86 -1.57
C ALA A 173 3.76 15.99 -2.82
N MET A 174 4.41 14.90 -3.25
CA MET A 174 5.26 14.87 -4.44
C MET A 174 4.50 15.20 -5.72
N VAL A 175 3.32 14.60 -5.93
CA VAL A 175 2.49 14.85 -7.11
C VAL A 175 2.00 16.29 -7.14
N VAL A 176 1.50 16.81 -6.02
CA VAL A 176 1.03 18.20 -5.95
C VAL A 176 2.19 19.18 -6.13
N SER A 177 3.39 18.88 -5.62
CA SER A 177 4.58 19.71 -5.85
C SER A 177 5.10 19.63 -7.28
N LEU A 178 4.99 18.49 -7.96
CA LEU A 178 5.23 18.42 -9.41
C LEU A 178 4.31 19.41 -10.15
N LEU A 179 3.00 19.41 -9.84
CA LEU A 179 2.07 20.34 -10.48
C LEU A 179 2.40 21.81 -10.19
N ALA A 180 2.83 22.13 -8.97
CA ALA A 180 3.28 23.47 -8.62
C ALA A 180 4.46 23.91 -9.51
N ARG A 181 5.46 23.03 -9.68
CA ARG A 181 6.59 23.30 -10.59
C ARG A 181 6.15 23.50 -12.07
N LEU A 182 5.20 22.69 -12.55
CA LEU A 182 4.66 22.84 -13.90
C LEU A 182 3.87 24.15 -14.06
N ALA A 183 3.15 24.59 -13.02
CA ALA A 183 2.44 25.87 -13.01
C ALA A 183 3.41 27.05 -13.04
N GLU A 184 4.48 26.99 -12.25
CA GLU A 184 5.51 28.03 -12.17
C GLU A 184 6.36 28.10 -13.44
N ASN A 185 6.61 26.97 -14.09
CA ASN A 185 7.40 26.89 -15.31
C ASN A 185 6.68 26.09 -16.42
N PRO A 186 5.78 26.72 -17.17
CA PRO A 186 5.02 26.08 -18.25
C PRO A 186 5.88 25.58 -19.44
N SER A 187 7.18 25.85 -19.44
CA SER A 187 8.10 25.36 -20.46
C SER A 187 8.62 23.94 -20.17
N ILE A 188 8.39 23.38 -18.99
CA ILE A 188 8.74 22.00 -18.66
C ILE A 188 7.90 21.06 -19.53
N PRO A 189 8.52 20.21 -20.39
CA PRO A 189 7.78 19.30 -21.25
C PRO A 189 7.03 18.24 -20.43
N HIS A 190 5.76 18.04 -20.72
CA HIS A 190 4.95 16.98 -20.12
C HIS A 190 3.74 16.63 -20.99
N PRO A 191 3.26 15.37 -21.03
CA PRO A 191 1.99 14.99 -21.65
C PRO A 191 0.82 15.54 -20.83
N ALA A 192 -0.41 15.33 -21.28
CA ALA A 192 -1.54 15.50 -20.41
C ALA A 192 -1.42 14.53 -19.21
N LEU A 193 -1.69 15.04 -17.99
CA LEU A 193 -1.68 14.22 -16.79
C LEU A 193 -3.11 14.01 -16.29
N ALA A 194 -3.39 12.79 -15.86
CA ALA A 194 -4.57 12.41 -15.13
C ALA A 194 -4.18 12.08 -13.69
N LEU A 195 -4.88 12.61 -12.73
CA LEU A 195 -4.55 12.50 -11.31
C LEU A 195 -5.68 11.78 -10.60
N ALA A 196 -5.35 10.80 -9.79
CA ALA A 196 -6.28 10.09 -8.95
C ALA A 196 -5.72 10.01 -7.51
N PHE A 197 -6.54 10.41 -6.55
CA PHE A 197 -6.23 10.23 -5.14
C PHE A 197 -7.38 9.43 -4.55
N VAL A 198 -7.07 8.28 -3.99
CA VAL A 198 -8.05 7.25 -3.66
C VAL A 198 -8.10 6.98 -2.16
N PRO A 199 -9.27 6.63 -1.59
CA PRO A 199 -9.41 6.20 -0.21
C PRO A 199 -9.13 4.71 -0.07
N ASP A 200 -8.99 4.20 1.16
CA ASP A 200 -9.10 2.79 1.55
C ASP A 200 -8.14 1.81 0.84
N GLU A 201 -6.96 2.28 0.40
CA GLU A 201 -5.91 1.41 -0.14
C GLU A 201 -5.49 0.39 0.90
N GLU A 202 -5.22 0.82 2.13
CA GLU A 202 -4.69 0.05 3.26
C GLU A 202 -5.59 -1.10 3.74
N ILE A 203 -6.81 -1.14 3.23
CA ILE A 203 -7.76 -2.23 3.44
C ILE A 203 -8.17 -2.91 2.13
N GLY A 204 -7.44 -2.63 1.03
CA GLY A 204 -7.56 -3.27 -0.27
C GLY A 204 -8.74 -2.80 -1.13
N HIS A 205 -9.32 -1.64 -0.85
CA HIS A 205 -10.46 -1.10 -1.60
C HIS A 205 -10.11 0.12 -2.46
N GLY A 206 -8.87 0.61 -2.41
CA GLY A 206 -8.43 1.88 -2.98
C GLY A 206 -8.91 2.14 -4.39
N ALA A 207 -8.43 1.38 -5.37
CA ALA A 207 -8.79 1.61 -6.77
C ALA A 207 -10.16 1.03 -7.19
N ALA A 208 -10.91 0.36 -6.30
CA ALA A 208 -12.05 -0.48 -6.69
C ALA A 208 -13.16 0.28 -7.43
N LEU A 209 -13.52 1.49 -6.97
CA LEU A 209 -14.59 2.31 -7.54
C LEU A 209 -14.11 3.45 -8.43
N LEU A 210 -12.79 3.61 -8.63
CA LEU A 210 -12.23 4.66 -9.48
C LEU A 210 -12.74 4.53 -10.93
N ASP A 211 -13.32 5.59 -11.49
CA ASP A 211 -13.78 5.64 -12.87
C ASP A 211 -12.59 5.84 -13.83
N LEU A 212 -12.12 4.74 -14.44
CA LEU A 212 -10.98 4.77 -15.37
C LEU A 212 -11.34 5.40 -16.71
N ASP A 213 -12.60 5.34 -17.13
CA ASP A 213 -13.04 5.98 -18.38
C ASP A 213 -13.03 7.50 -18.22
N ALA A 214 -13.52 8.01 -17.08
CA ALA A 214 -13.46 9.43 -16.76
C ALA A 214 -12.01 9.91 -16.53
N LEU A 215 -11.14 9.08 -15.97
CA LEU A 215 -9.72 9.37 -15.80
C LEU A 215 -9.00 9.52 -17.17
N GLY A 216 -9.39 8.72 -18.16
CA GLY A 216 -8.96 8.86 -19.55
C GLY A 216 -7.47 8.68 -19.80
N ALA A 217 -6.76 7.93 -18.97
CA ALA A 217 -5.34 7.67 -19.09
C ALA A 217 -5.06 6.35 -19.82
N ALA A 218 -3.96 6.31 -20.60
CA ALA A 218 -3.55 5.11 -21.31
C ALA A 218 -2.74 4.15 -20.40
N TYR A 219 -2.00 4.69 -19.45
CA TYR A 219 -1.16 4.02 -18.48
C TYR A 219 -0.86 4.98 -17.31
N GLY A 220 -0.31 4.47 -16.23
CA GLY A 220 -0.01 5.30 -15.08
C GLY A 220 1.09 4.73 -14.19
N TYR A 221 1.30 5.40 -13.07
CA TYR A 221 2.12 4.95 -11.96
C TYR A 221 1.38 5.24 -10.66
N THR A 222 1.39 4.29 -9.74
CA THR A 222 1.24 4.61 -8.33
C THR A 222 2.57 5.06 -7.78
N ILE A 223 2.57 5.79 -6.67
CA ILE A 223 3.79 6.21 -5.99
C ILE A 223 3.69 5.66 -4.57
N ASP A 224 3.88 4.34 -4.45
CA ASP A 224 3.57 3.57 -3.25
C ASP A 224 4.58 2.41 -3.04
N ALA A 225 5.79 2.56 -3.60
CA ALA A 225 6.92 1.71 -3.23
C ALA A 225 7.73 2.40 -2.12
N GLY A 226 8.51 1.63 -1.35
CA GLY A 226 9.26 2.10 -0.20
C GLY A 226 10.35 3.15 -0.48
N PRO A 227 11.57 2.98 0.04
CA PRO A 227 12.67 3.95 -0.06
C PRO A 227 13.02 4.39 -1.46
N LEU A 228 13.69 5.53 -1.59
CA LEU A 228 14.12 6.09 -2.87
C LEU A 228 14.88 5.07 -3.74
N GLY A 229 14.48 4.95 -5.00
CA GLY A 229 15.02 4.00 -5.97
C GLY A 229 14.30 2.67 -6.01
N GLU A 230 13.39 2.36 -5.09
CA GLU A 230 12.54 1.19 -5.20
C GLU A 230 11.48 1.38 -6.28
N PHE A 231 11.31 0.32 -7.07
CA PHE A 231 10.32 0.25 -8.15
C PHE A 231 9.64 -1.12 -8.08
N CYS A 232 8.32 -1.12 -7.97
CA CYS A 232 7.58 -2.35 -7.84
C CYS A 232 6.63 -2.55 -9.04
N TYR A 233 6.78 -3.69 -9.73
CA TYR A 233 5.90 -4.14 -10.80
C TYR A 233 5.49 -5.61 -10.65
N GLU A 234 5.85 -6.21 -9.52
CA GLU A 234 5.52 -7.58 -9.15
C GLU A 234 4.82 -7.58 -7.79
N THR A 235 3.64 -8.15 -7.70
CA THR A 235 2.90 -8.37 -6.46
C THR A 235 2.66 -9.85 -6.25
N PHE A 236 2.21 -10.26 -5.09
CA PHE A 236 1.71 -11.62 -4.93
C PHE A 236 0.48 -11.88 -5.80
N ASN A 237 0.24 -13.15 -6.15
CA ASN A 237 -1.11 -13.69 -6.33
C ASN A 237 -1.64 -14.00 -4.93
N ALA A 238 -2.90 -13.72 -4.68
CA ALA A 238 -3.50 -13.78 -3.36
C ALA A 238 -4.82 -14.54 -3.36
N ALA A 239 -5.00 -15.39 -2.38
CA ALA A 239 -6.29 -16.01 -2.08
C ALA A 239 -6.50 -16.08 -0.57
N GLU A 240 -7.75 -16.10 -0.19
CA GLU A 240 -8.25 -16.46 1.12
C GLU A 240 -8.83 -17.87 1.08
N ALA A 241 -8.61 -18.64 2.14
CA ALA A 241 -9.22 -19.96 2.27
C ALA A 241 -9.90 -20.07 3.64
N VAL A 242 -11.17 -20.41 3.63
CA VAL A 242 -11.97 -20.65 4.84
C VAL A 242 -12.24 -22.15 4.96
N ILE A 243 -11.75 -22.74 6.03
CA ILE A 243 -11.99 -24.15 6.36
C ILE A 243 -12.98 -24.21 7.53
N ARG A 244 -14.08 -24.91 7.36
CA ARG A 244 -15.05 -25.16 8.42
C ARG A 244 -15.07 -26.64 8.77
N ALA A 245 -15.16 -26.93 10.05
CA ALA A 245 -15.28 -28.28 10.60
C ALA A 245 -16.59 -28.43 11.35
N ASN A 246 -17.28 -29.53 11.12
CA ASN A 246 -18.50 -29.91 11.83
C ASN A 246 -18.27 -31.20 12.60
N GLY A 247 -18.30 -31.11 13.90
CA GLY A 247 -18.08 -32.22 14.82
C GLY A 247 -19.34 -32.87 15.34
N ARG A 248 -19.17 -33.65 16.39
CA ARG A 248 -20.24 -34.25 17.19
C ARG A 248 -19.80 -34.34 18.64
N SER A 249 -20.37 -33.52 19.51
CA SER A 249 -20.11 -33.55 20.94
C SER A 249 -20.90 -34.65 21.64
N VAL A 250 -20.26 -35.27 22.59
CA VAL A 250 -20.86 -36.22 23.56
C VAL A 250 -20.08 -36.12 24.87
N HIS A 251 -20.62 -36.69 25.94
CA HIS A 251 -19.92 -36.74 27.23
C HIS A 251 -18.55 -37.40 27.07
N THR A 252 -17.49 -36.73 27.53
CA THR A 252 -16.09 -37.15 27.27
C THR A 252 -15.78 -38.55 27.80
N GLY A 253 -16.38 -38.95 28.94
CA GLY A 253 -16.22 -40.30 29.52
C GLY A 253 -16.83 -41.43 28.68
N THR A 254 -17.73 -41.12 27.74
CA THR A 254 -18.40 -42.11 26.84
C THR A 254 -18.12 -41.82 25.34
N ALA A 255 -17.12 -41.01 25.07
CA ALA A 255 -16.83 -40.48 23.74
C ALA A 255 -16.21 -41.50 22.75
N LYS A 256 -15.73 -42.65 23.24
CA LYS A 256 -15.05 -43.65 22.40
C LYS A 256 -15.91 -44.07 21.21
N ASN A 257 -15.40 -43.94 20.02
CA ASN A 257 -16.05 -44.30 18.73
C ASN A 257 -17.34 -43.51 18.43
N VAL A 258 -17.61 -42.40 19.16
CA VAL A 258 -18.80 -41.58 18.95
C VAL A 258 -18.46 -40.12 18.67
N MET A 259 -17.57 -39.54 19.50
CA MET A 259 -17.18 -38.13 19.34
C MET A 259 -16.43 -37.85 18.05
N VAL A 260 -16.73 -36.73 17.44
CA VAL A 260 -15.94 -36.10 16.37
C VAL A 260 -15.64 -34.67 16.85
N ASN A 261 -14.38 -34.41 17.12
CA ASN A 261 -13.96 -33.08 17.57
C ASN A 261 -13.56 -32.23 16.37
N ALA A 262 -14.30 -31.14 16.11
CA ALA A 262 -14.09 -30.25 14.97
C ALA A 262 -12.75 -29.52 15.07
N SER A 263 -12.38 -29.03 16.26
CA SER A 263 -11.08 -28.36 16.46
C SER A 263 -9.89 -29.28 16.17
N GLU A 264 -9.96 -30.54 16.59
CA GLU A 264 -8.90 -31.52 16.27
C GLU A 264 -8.77 -31.81 14.77
N ALA A 265 -9.90 -31.79 14.04
CA ALA A 265 -9.88 -31.95 12.59
C ALA A 265 -9.16 -30.78 11.90
N LEU A 266 -9.39 -29.53 12.33
CA LEU A 266 -8.67 -28.35 11.81
C LEU A 266 -7.18 -28.40 12.15
N LEU A 267 -6.82 -28.71 13.40
CA LEU A 267 -5.42 -28.86 13.79
C LEU A 267 -4.72 -29.92 12.95
N ARG A 268 -5.41 -31.01 12.61
CA ARG A 268 -4.86 -32.05 11.74
C ARG A 268 -4.60 -31.53 10.33
N VAL A 269 -5.45 -30.69 9.74
CA VAL A 269 -5.17 -30.01 8.46
C VAL A 269 -3.92 -29.13 8.59
N HIS A 270 -3.84 -28.31 9.65
CA HIS A 270 -2.70 -27.43 9.86
C HIS A 270 -1.35 -28.19 9.94
N GLN A 271 -1.34 -29.38 10.53
CA GLN A 271 -0.16 -30.25 10.60
C GLN A 271 0.29 -30.79 9.24
N LEU A 272 -0.57 -30.81 8.24
CA LEU A 272 -0.25 -31.25 6.87
C LEU A 272 0.34 -30.14 5.99
N ILE A 273 0.27 -28.90 6.45
CA ILE A 273 0.87 -27.75 5.76
C ILE A 273 2.34 -27.66 6.17
N PRO A 274 3.29 -27.55 5.22
CA PRO A 274 4.70 -27.40 5.54
C PRO A 274 4.97 -26.22 6.46
N ALA A 275 5.68 -26.43 7.53
CA ALA A 275 5.97 -25.38 8.51
C ALA A 275 6.86 -24.28 7.94
N GLU A 276 7.77 -24.66 7.05
CA GLU A 276 8.68 -23.76 6.32
C GLU A 276 7.97 -22.82 5.33
N ASP A 277 6.73 -23.14 4.95
CA ASP A 277 5.89 -22.32 4.07
C ASP A 277 5.05 -21.30 4.85
N ARG A 278 5.51 -20.84 6.01
CA ARG A 278 4.87 -19.79 6.80
C ARG A 278 5.57 -18.45 6.62
N PRO A 279 4.89 -17.31 6.82
CA PRO A 279 5.48 -15.99 6.63
C PRO A 279 6.81 -15.77 7.38
N GLU A 280 6.92 -16.28 8.61
CA GLU A 280 8.09 -16.15 9.46
C GLU A 280 9.35 -16.90 8.94
N PHE A 281 9.20 -17.75 7.91
CA PHE A 281 10.28 -18.53 7.28
C PHE A 281 10.46 -18.20 5.81
N THR A 282 9.74 -17.22 5.25
CA THR A 282 9.74 -16.88 3.82
C THR A 282 10.15 -15.44 3.57
N GLN A 283 10.85 -15.19 2.47
CA GLN A 283 11.33 -13.88 2.06
C GLN A 283 11.21 -13.68 0.54
N ASP A 284 11.49 -12.49 0.05
CA ASP A 284 11.54 -12.13 -1.36
C ASP A 284 10.29 -12.62 -2.14
N ARG A 285 10.50 -13.51 -3.13
CA ARG A 285 9.43 -14.10 -3.95
C ARG A 285 8.87 -15.42 -3.44
N GLU A 286 9.29 -15.85 -2.26
CA GLU A 286 8.77 -17.07 -1.65
C GLU A 286 7.34 -16.88 -1.16
N GLY A 287 6.47 -17.78 -1.60
CA GLY A 287 5.07 -17.79 -1.18
C GLY A 287 4.87 -18.44 0.19
N PHE A 288 3.67 -18.26 0.76
CA PHE A 288 3.36 -18.78 2.08
C PHE A 288 1.89 -19.15 2.27
N PHE A 289 1.64 -19.91 3.35
CA PHE A 289 0.35 -20.05 4.02
C PHE A 289 0.40 -19.33 5.36
N TYR A 290 -0.50 -18.40 5.58
CA TYR A 290 -0.65 -17.74 6.88
C TYR A 290 -1.98 -18.14 7.51
N LEU A 291 -1.94 -18.80 8.67
CA LEU A 291 -3.11 -19.05 9.49
C LEU A 291 -3.47 -17.75 10.21
N GLU A 292 -4.42 -17.01 9.68
CA GLU A 292 -4.82 -15.71 10.22
C GLU A 292 -5.70 -15.86 11.46
N ARG A 293 -6.61 -16.87 11.43
CA ARG A 293 -7.55 -17.10 12.52
C ARG A 293 -7.85 -18.58 12.67
N ILE A 294 -7.96 -19.03 13.90
CA ILE A 294 -8.53 -20.34 14.24
C ILE A 294 -9.41 -20.19 15.48
N GLU A 295 -10.63 -20.70 15.41
CA GLU A 295 -11.57 -20.67 16.52
C GLU A 295 -12.50 -21.89 16.47
N GLY A 296 -13.09 -22.25 17.59
CA GLY A 296 -14.10 -23.30 17.65
C GLY A 296 -14.00 -24.20 18.87
N ASP A 297 -14.87 -25.19 18.87
CA ASP A 297 -14.98 -26.21 19.91
C ASP A 297 -15.11 -27.62 19.32
N CYS A 298 -15.79 -28.54 20.04
CA CYS A 298 -15.99 -29.90 19.59
C CYS A 298 -17.01 -30.00 18.45
N GLU A 299 -18.02 -29.10 18.41
CA GLU A 299 -19.13 -29.21 17.44
C GLU A 299 -18.84 -28.43 16.17
N ASP A 300 -18.33 -27.19 16.32
CA ASP A 300 -18.06 -26.29 15.20
C ASP A 300 -16.68 -25.65 15.36
N ALA A 301 -15.91 -25.63 14.27
CA ALA A 301 -14.65 -24.89 14.25
C ALA A 301 -14.38 -24.29 12.86
N ARG A 302 -13.60 -23.20 12.84
CA ARG A 302 -13.23 -22.46 11.64
C ARG A 302 -11.75 -22.09 11.67
N ALA A 303 -11.10 -22.19 10.52
CA ALA A 303 -9.77 -21.66 10.29
C ALA A 303 -9.76 -20.84 9.01
N ASP A 304 -9.18 -19.63 9.09
CA ASP A 304 -9.01 -18.71 7.97
C ASP A 304 -7.53 -18.67 7.60
N TYR A 305 -7.23 -18.90 6.33
CA TYR A 305 -5.88 -18.88 5.78
C TYR A 305 -5.74 -17.84 4.70
N ILE A 306 -4.62 -17.17 4.68
CA ILE A 306 -4.14 -16.36 3.58
C ILE A 306 -3.11 -17.17 2.80
N ILE A 307 -3.27 -17.24 1.46
CA ILE A 307 -2.35 -17.91 0.54
C ILE A 307 -1.73 -16.86 -0.37
N ARG A 308 -0.40 -16.85 -0.47
CA ARG A 308 0.36 -15.90 -1.29
C ARG A 308 1.45 -16.62 -2.07
N ASP A 309 1.66 -16.24 -3.33
CA ASP A 309 2.84 -16.62 -4.10
C ASP A 309 3.00 -15.67 -5.30
N HIS A 310 4.25 -15.29 -5.66
CA HIS A 310 4.51 -14.49 -6.86
C HIS A 310 4.32 -15.32 -8.14
N ASP A 311 4.71 -16.58 -8.10
CA ASP A 311 4.55 -17.49 -9.24
C ASP A 311 3.13 -18.06 -9.30
N ARG A 312 2.46 -17.87 -10.42
CA ARG A 312 1.08 -18.34 -10.61
C ARG A 312 0.94 -19.87 -10.50
N THR A 313 1.94 -20.61 -10.98
CA THR A 313 1.89 -22.10 -10.95
C THR A 313 2.06 -22.58 -9.50
N ARG A 314 2.97 -22.00 -8.75
CA ARG A 314 3.15 -22.30 -7.32
C ARG A 314 1.94 -21.89 -6.49
N PHE A 315 1.34 -20.74 -6.81
CA PHE A 315 0.12 -20.28 -6.16
C PHE A 315 -1.02 -21.31 -6.31
N GLU A 316 -1.26 -21.79 -7.54
CA GLU A 316 -2.27 -22.82 -7.79
C GLU A 316 -1.91 -24.15 -7.09
N ALA A 317 -0.62 -24.51 -7.07
CA ALA A 317 -0.16 -25.69 -6.35
C ALA A 317 -0.41 -25.57 -4.83
N ARG A 318 -0.21 -24.39 -4.23
CA ARG A 318 -0.55 -24.13 -2.81
C ARG A 318 -2.04 -24.30 -2.54
N LYS A 319 -2.90 -23.74 -3.37
CA LYS A 319 -4.36 -23.94 -3.25
C LYS A 319 -4.74 -25.43 -3.35
N ALA A 320 -4.12 -26.15 -4.29
CA ALA A 320 -4.34 -27.58 -4.45
C ALA A 320 -3.85 -28.40 -3.24
N LEU A 321 -2.70 -28.02 -2.66
CA LEU A 321 -2.17 -28.66 -1.45
C LEU A 321 -3.13 -28.51 -0.27
N LEU A 322 -3.67 -27.33 -0.04
CA LEU A 322 -4.62 -27.08 1.05
C LEU A 322 -5.93 -27.89 0.85
N ARG A 323 -6.45 -27.94 -0.39
CA ARG A 323 -7.60 -28.80 -0.71
C ARG A 323 -7.30 -30.28 -0.47
N SER A 324 -6.09 -30.72 -0.83
CA SER A 324 -5.65 -32.10 -0.62
C SER A 324 -5.51 -32.44 0.86
N ALA A 325 -5.01 -31.52 1.68
CA ALA A 325 -4.92 -31.69 3.12
C ALA A 325 -6.33 -31.87 3.76
N VAL A 326 -7.29 -31.05 3.35
CA VAL A 326 -8.70 -31.19 3.79
C VAL A 326 -9.29 -32.53 3.33
N ALA A 327 -9.07 -32.92 2.08
CA ALA A 327 -9.55 -34.20 1.55
C ALA A 327 -8.94 -35.39 2.30
N GLN A 328 -7.63 -35.34 2.60
CA GLN A 328 -6.95 -36.37 3.38
C GLN A 328 -7.54 -36.52 4.78
N VAL A 329 -7.76 -35.39 5.51
CA VAL A 329 -8.36 -35.45 6.84
C VAL A 329 -9.78 -35.98 6.79
N ASN A 330 -10.58 -35.59 5.81
CA ASN A 330 -11.92 -36.16 5.60
C ASN A 330 -11.85 -37.69 5.37
N ALA A 331 -10.90 -38.19 4.58
CA ALA A 331 -10.71 -39.62 4.40
C ALA A 331 -10.27 -40.33 5.69
N GLU A 332 -9.38 -39.74 6.49
CA GLU A 332 -8.98 -40.25 7.81
C GLU A 332 -10.20 -40.38 8.74
N TYR A 333 -11.09 -39.37 8.74
CA TYR A 333 -12.29 -39.36 9.60
C TYR A 333 -13.38 -40.35 9.08
N ALA A 334 -13.52 -40.52 7.76
CA ALA A 334 -14.45 -41.48 7.16
C ALA A 334 -14.15 -42.95 7.55
N LEU A 335 -12.90 -43.25 7.87
CA LEU A 335 -12.49 -44.59 8.32
C LEU A 335 -12.71 -44.82 9.83
N ARG A 336 -13.08 -43.79 10.62
CA ARG A 336 -13.29 -43.93 12.04
C ARG A 336 -14.67 -44.53 12.34
N PRO A 337 -14.82 -45.31 13.43
CA PRO A 337 -16.13 -45.79 13.88
C PRO A 337 -17.15 -44.70 14.17
N SER A 338 -16.66 -43.47 14.44
CA SER A 338 -17.46 -42.26 14.66
C SER A 338 -17.86 -41.56 13.38
N ALA A 339 -17.53 -42.09 12.20
CA ALA A 339 -17.86 -41.48 10.92
C ALA A 339 -19.36 -41.18 10.79
N ARG A 340 -19.67 -40.06 10.16
CA ARG A 340 -21.05 -39.66 9.84
C ARG A 340 -21.39 -40.23 8.46
N ASP A 341 -22.58 -40.78 8.28
CA ASP A 341 -23.02 -41.43 7.07
C ASP A 341 -22.77 -40.61 5.79
N GLY A 342 -21.57 -40.73 5.22
CA GLY A 342 -21.15 -40.07 3.99
C GLY A 342 -20.94 -38.56 4.08
N GLN A 343 -21.08 -37.96 5.25
CA GLN A 343 -20.88 -36.51 5.42
C GLN A 343 -19.41 -36.20 5.77
N PRO A 344 -18.73 -35.30 5.04
CA PRO A 344 -17.39 -34.89 5.38
C PRO A 344 -17.39 -34.07 6.70
N VAL A 345 -16.32 -34.20 7.47
CA VAL A 345 -16.11 -33.42 8.69
C VAL A 345 -15.67 -31.98 8.36
N LEU A 346 -14.94 -31.82 7.27
CA LEU A 346 -14.39 -30.56 6.82
C LEU A 346 -14.95 -30.11 5.48
N SER A 347 -15.18 -28.82 5.34
CA SER A 347 -15.39 -28.13 4.06
C SER A 347 -14.34 -27.04 3.89
N ILE A 348 -14.01 -26.70 2.64
CA ILE A 348 -13.08 -25.63 2.30
C ILE A 348 -13.65 -24.78 1.17
N ASP A 349 -13.57 -23.47 1.34
CA ASP A 349 -13.82 -22.48 0.31
C ASP A 349 -12.55 -21.68 0.06
N ILE A 350 -12.16 -21.45 -1.20
CA ILE A 350 -10.99 -20.66 -1.58
C ILE A 350 -11.42 -19.63 -2.61
N SER A 351 -11.20 -18.36 -2.29
CA SER A 351 -11.48 -17.21 -3.15
C SER A 351 -10.20 -16.45 -3.49
N ASP A 352 -9.97 -16.20 -4.78
CA ASP A 352 -8.87 -15.36 -5.24
C ASP A 352 -9.20 -13.89 -4.92
N GLN A 353 -8.21 -13.16 -4.40
CA GLN A 353 -8.35 -11.75 -4.02
C GLN A 353 -7.76 -10.83 -5.09
N TYR A 354 -6.49 -11.04 -5.43
CA TYR A 354 -5.82 -10.30 -6.48
C TYR A 354 -4.74 -11.15 -7.16
N ARG A 355 -4.19 -10.63 -8.26
CA ARG A 355 -3.21 -11.31 -9.11
C ARG A 355 -1.92 -10.51 -9.16
N ASN A 356 -0.81 -11.18 -9.48
CA ASN A 356 0.47 -10.53 -9.69
C ASN A 356 0.40 -9.58 -10.88
N MET A 357 0.62 -8.28 -10.66
CA MET A 357 0.56 -7.25 -11.71
C MET A 357 1.63 -7.43 -12.79
N ALA A 358 2.70 -8.20 -12.55
CA ALA A 358 3.68 -8.54 -13.59
C ALA A 358 3.05 -9.21 -14.81
N GLU A 359 1.91 -9.90 -14.64
CA GLU A 359 1.15 -10.46 -15.79
C GLU A 359 0.70 -9.39 -16.79
N VAL A 360 0.60 -8.13 -16.36
CA VAL A 360 0.23 -6.99 -17.20
C VAL A 360 1.46 -6.13 -17.51
N ILE A 361 2.22 -5.75 -16.50
CA ILE A 361 3.32 -4.78 -16.66
C ILE A 361 4.48 -5.33 -17.48
N ALA A 362 4.79 -6.64 -17.36
CA ALA A 362 5.89 -7.26 -18.12
C ALA A 362 5.54 -7.59 -19.58
N ARG A 363 4.34 -7.24 -20.06
CA ARG A 363 3.99 -7.41 -21.49
C ARG A 363 4.82 -6.46 -22.36
N PRO A 364 5.16 -6.86 -23.60
CA PRO A 364 5.98 -6.03 -24.50
C PRO A 364 5.44 -4.61 -24.71
N GLU A 365 4.13 -4.46 -24.84
CA GLU A 365 3.47 -3.16 -25.03
C GLU A 365 3.60 -2.23 -23.81
N ASN A 366 3.82 -2.78 -22.61
CA ASN A 366 3.94 -2.05 -21.34
C ASN A 366 5.40 -1.92 -20.86
N ALA A 367 6.37 -2.49 -21.59
CA ALA A 367 7.79 -2.48 -21.20
C ALA A 367 8.34 -1.05 -21.04
N HIS A 368 7.76 -0.07 -21.76
CA HIS A 368 8.12 1.35 -21.65
C HIS A 368 7.92 1.91 -20.23
N LEU A 369 6.98 1.37 -19.44
CA LEU A 369 6.76 1.83 -18.07
C LEU A 369 8.00 1.58 -17.18
N ILE A 370 8.59 0.40 -17.30
CA ILE A 370 9.81 0.05 -16.55
C ILE A 370 11.01 0.86 -17.07
N GLU A 371 11.14 0.97 -18.41
CA GLU A 371 12.28 1.66 -19.02
C GLU A 371 12.23 3.16 -18.76
N SER A 372 11.07 3.81 -18.89
CA SER A 372 10.90 5.24 -18.64
C SER A 372 11.17 5.58 -17.17
N ALA A 373 10.69 4.76 -16.22
CA ALA A 373 11.01 4.93 -14.81
C ALA A 373 12.52 4.81 -14.58
N ARG A 374 13.19 3.80 -15.13
CA ARG A 374 14.64 3.62 -14.97
C ARG A 374 15.43 4.82 -15.51
N ARG A 375 15.04 5.36 -16.66
CA ARG A 375 15.65 6.56 -17.24
C ARG A 375 15.42 7.78 -16.35
N ALA A 376 14.23 7.95 -15.79
CA ALA A 376 13.91 9.06 -14.92
C ALA A 376 14.74 9.04 -13.63
N TYR A 377 14.82 7.89 -12.96
CA TYR A 377 15.69 7.72 -11.80
C TYR A 377 17.15 7.99 -12.13
N ALA A 378 17.66 7.43 -13.24
CA ALA A 378 19.05 7.62 -13.66
C ALA A 378 19.36 9.10 -13.98
N ALA A 379 18.43 9.84 -14.57
CA ALA A 379 18.59 11.28 -14.83
C ALA A 379 18.78 12.10 -13.54
N CYS A 380 18.26 11.61 -12.41
CA CYS A 380 18.40 12.22 -11.09
C CYS A 380 19.53 11.57 -10.25
N GLY A 381 20.39 10.74 -10.86
CA GLY A 381 21.51 10.08 -10.19
C GLY A 381 21.09 8.95 -9.24
N VAL A 382 19.87 8.46 -9.36
CA VAL A 382 19.32 7.37 -8.53
C VAL A 382 19.38 6.05 -9.28
N THR A 383 19.83 5.00 -8.63
CA THR A 383 19.79 3.64 -9.18
C THR A 383 18.44 2.99 -8.86
N MET A 384 17.64 2.74 -9.90
CA MET A 384 16.36 2.03 -9.73
C MET A 384 16.59 0.55 -9.39
N ARG A 385 15.92 0.07 -8.36
CA ARG A 385 15.92 -1.33 -7.91
C ARG A 385 14.51 -1.90 -8.02
N ALA A 386 14.33 -2.93 -8.85
CA ALA A 386 13.07 -3.64 -8.90
C ALA A 386 12.91 -4.52 -7.66
N VAL A 387 11.91 -4.26 -6.83
CA VAL A 387 11.61 -4.98 -5.59
C VAL A 387 10.25 -5.66 -5.71
N PRO A 388 10.14 -6.98 -5.44
CA PRO A 388 8.84 -7.65 -5.42
C PRO A 388 8.08 -7.22 -4.16
N MET A 389 6.84 -6.78 -4.33
CA MET A 389 5.96 -6.43 -3.22
C MET A 389 5.33 -7.71 -2.63
N ARG A 390 5.46 -7.89 -1.33
CA ARG A 390 4.88 -9.04 -0.62
C ARG A 390 3.45 -8.76 -0.14
N GLY A 391 2.70 -8.02 -0.93
CA GLY A 391 1.32 -7.58 -0.69
C GLY A 391 0.58 -7.33 -1.99
N GLY A 392 -0.55 -6.68 -1.88
CA GLY A 392 -1.29 -6.06 -2.99
C GLY A 392 -1.00 -4.56 -3.02
N THR A 393 -1.49 -3.88 -4.05
CA THR A 393 -1.44 -2.44 -4.21
C THR A 393 -2.51 -2.00 -5.20
N ASP A 394 -2.92 -0.76 -5.16
CA ASP A 394 -3.80 -0.17 -6.15
C ASP A 394 -3.28 -0.34 -7.59
N GLY A 395 -1.96 -0.27 -7.78
CA GLY A 395 -1.33 -0.52 -9.07
C GLY A 395 -1.67 -1.90 -9.65
N ALA A 396 -1.79 -2.93 -8.82
CA ALA A 396 -2.24 -4.24 -9.26
C ALA A 396 -3.71 -4.23 -9.70
N GLN A 397 -4.60 -3.63 -8.89
CA GLN A 397 -6.03 -3.51 -9.23
C GLN A 397 -6.23 -2.71 -10.53
N LEU A 398 -5.59 -1.56 -10.65
CA LEU A 398 -5.62 -0.69 -11.84
C LEU A 398 -5.13 -1.43 -13.08
N SER A 399 -4.02 -2.18 -12.97
CA SER A 399 -3.45 -2.93 -14.09
C SER A 399 -4.43 -3.96 -14.65
N PHE A 400 -5.14 -4.70 -13.80
CA PHE A 400 -6.14 -5.68 -14.25
C PHE A 400 -7.46 -5.06 -14.69
N ARG A 401 -7.72 -3.81 -14.34
CA ARG A 401 -8.87 -3.01 -14.83
C ARG A 401 -8.56 -2.29 -16.15
N GLY A 402 -7.35 -2.43 -16.71
CA GLY A 402 -6.98 -1.90 -18.02
C GLY A 402 -6.09 -0.66 -18.00
N LEU A 403 -5.63 -0.22 -16.83
CA LEU A 403 -4.65 0.86 -16.66
C LEU A 403 -3.33 0.26 -16.13
N PRO A 404 -2.38 -0.15 -16.98
CA PRO A 404 -1.07 -0.64 -16.53
C PRO A 404 -0.39 0.39 -15.62
N CYS A 405 -0.11 0.01 -14.36
CA CYS A 405 0.24 0.97 -13.32
C CYS A 405 1.24 0.36 -12.30
N PRO A 406 2.57 0.37 -12.57
CA PRO A 406 3.57 -0.03 -11.58
C PRO A 406 3.77 1.05 -10.52
N ASN A 407 4.48 0.71 -9.41
CA ASN A 407 4.72 1.60 -8.30
C ASN A 407 6.11 2.24 -8.35
N LEU A 408 6.17 3.56 -8.21
CA LEU A 408 7.37 4.35 -7.94
C LEU A 408 7.60 4.51 -6.43
N SER A 409 8.80 4.93 -6.03
CA SER A 409 9.15 5.16 -4.63
C SER A 409 8.30 6.26 -3.99
N ALA A 410 7.77 6.00 -2.79
CA ALA A 410 7.15 7.01 -1.93
C ALA A 410 8.09 7.54 -0.85
N CYS A 411 9.31 7.00 -0.76
CA CYS A 411 10.38 7.44 0.14
C CYS A 411 10.11 7.24 1.63
N TYR A 412 9.09 6.48 2.00
CA TYR A 412 8.85 6.14 3.39
C TYR A 412 9.71 4.94 3.83
N HIS A 413 10.02 4.94 5.14
CA HIS A 413 10.67 3.85 5.84
C HIS A 413 9.85 3.49 7.06
N ASN A 414 9.85 2.22 7.48
CA ASN A 414 9.11 1.71 8.64
C ASN A 414 7.60 2.03 8.60
N ALA A 415 6.98 1.95 7.42
CA ALA A 415 5.55 2.16 7.26
C ALA A 415 4.71 1.40 8.31
N HIS A 416 3.50 1.91 8.59
CA HIS A 416 2.53 1.34 9.53
C HIS A 416 2.98 1.34 11.01
N GLY A 417 4.09 2.00 11.34
CA GLY A 417 4.66 2.02 12.69
C GLY A 417 4.90 3.42 13.25
N VAL A 418 5.07 3.51 14.58
CA VAL A 418 5.40 4.77 15.28
C VAL A 418 6.86 5.23 15.02
N THR A 419 7.65 4.41 14.36
CA THR A 419 9.02 4.71 13.92
C THR A 419 9.10 5.03 12.43
N GLU A 420 7.97 5.27 11.79
CA GLU A 420 7.92 5.68 10.39
C GLU A 420 8.67 7.01 10.20
N PHE A 421 9.45 7.09 9.13
CA PHE A 421 10.18 8.31 8.78
C PHE A 421 10.33 8.47 7.27
N VAL A 422 10.55 9.71 6.84
CA VAL A 422 10.79 10.07 5.44
C VAL A 422 11.97 11.06 5.38
N PRO A 423 13.05 10.72 4.65
CA PRO A 423 14.16 11.64 4.43
C PRO A 423 13.75 12.80 3.51
N VAL A 424 14.00 14.05 3.92
CA VAL A 424 13.61 15.24 3.15
C VAL A 424 14.25 15.25 1.77
N ARG A 425 15.53 14.89 1.68
CA ARG A 425 16.24 14.82 0.39
C ARG A 425 15.62 13.81 -0.57
N GLU A 426 15.08 12.70 -0.06
CA GLU A 426 14.43 11.69 -0.89
C GLU A 426 13.11 12.21 -1.47
N LEU A 427 12.31 12.94 -0.66
CA LEU A 427 11.10 13.64 -1.15
C LEU A 427 11.44 14.59 -2.31
N GLU A 428 12.44 15.46 -2.11
CA GLU A 428 12.86 16.43 -3.12
C GLU A 428 13.35 15.76 -4.39
N THR A 429 14.17 14.70 -4.24
CA THR A 429 14.69 13.93 -5.36
C THR A 429 13.57 13.23 -6.14
N MET A 430 12.56 12.70 -5.45
CA MET A 430 11.43 12.07 -6.16
C MET A 430 10.60 13.07 -6.96
N VAL A 431 10.43 14.31 -6.50
CA VAL A 431 9.79 15.34 -7.35
C VAL A 431 10.61 15.60 -8.61
N ASP A 432 11.95 15.56 -8.52
CA ASP A 432 12.83 15.66 -9.71
C ASP A 432 12.68 14.44 -10.63
N VAL A 433 12.58 13.23 -10.06
CA VAL A 433 12.32 11.99 -10.82
C VAL A 433 10.97 12.06 -11.53
N LEU A 434 9.91 12.50 -10.86
CA LEU A 434 8.59 12.68 -11.48
C LEU A 434 8.63 13.70 -12.62
N GLN A 435 9.34 14.82 -12.43
CA GLN A 435 9.54 15.82 -13.51
C GLN A 435 10.32 15.22 -14.69
N ALA A 436 11.39 14.48 -14.44
CA ALA A 436 12.13 13.80 -15.50
C ALA A 436 11.26 12.76 -16.24
N LEU A 437 10.43 12.03 -15.48
CA LEU A 437 9.52 11.02 -16.04
C LEU A 437 8.49 11.63 -16.99
N VAL A 438 7.84 12.72 -16.62
CA VAL A 438 6.86 13.39 -17.49
C VAL A 438 7.56 13.99 -18.72
N GLY A 439 8.81 14.48 -18.59
CA GLY A 439 9.62 14.93 -19.71
C GLY A 439 9.92 13.82 -20.71
N ILE A 440 10.28 12.63 -20.24
CA ILE A 440 10.52 11.44 -21.08
C ILE A 440 9.26 11.08 -21.88
N TYR A 441 8.09 11.15 -21.27
CA TYR A 441 6.82 10.88 -21.96
C TYR A 441 6.42 11.98 -22.94
N ALA A 442 6.80 13.22 -22.71
CA ALA A 442 6.56 14.33 -23.64
C ALA A 442 7.42 14.22 -24.92
N GLU A 443 8.63 13.66 -24.83
CA GLU A 443 9.51 13.42 -25.99
C GLU A 443 9.05 12.25 -26.88
N GLY A 444 8.07 11.50 -26.43
CA GLY A 444 7.62 10.24 -27.04
C GLY A 444 8.55 9.10 -26.67
N TYR A 445 8.07 8.19 -25.82
CA TYR A 445 8.82 6.97 -25.54
C TYR A 445 8.97 6.14 -26.82
N GLN A 446 10.19 6.00 -27.30
CA GLN A 446 10.49 5.03 -28.35
C GLN A 446 10.92 3.74 -27.64
N VAL A 447 10.10 2.70 -27.79
CA VAL A 447 10.60 1.34 -27.58
C VAL A 447 11.59 1.10 -28.70
N GLU A 448 12.89 1.12 -28.42
CA GLU A 448 13.89 0.62 -29.34
C GLU A 448 13.50 -0.83 -29.68
N ARG A 449 13.13 -1.07 -30.95
CA ARG A 449 12.69 -2.37 -31.46
C ARG A 449 13.87 -3.31 -31.63
#